data_d2441489a6d03bc98958bea048b81600
#
_entry.id   d2441489a6d03bc98958bea048b81600
#
_cell.length_a   1.000
_cell.length_b   1.000
_cell.length_c   1.000
_cell.angle_alpha   90.00
_cell.angle_beta   90.00
_cell.angle_gamma   90.00
#
_symmetry.space_group_name_H-M   'P 1'
#
loop_
_entity.id
_entity.type
_entity.pdbx_description
1 polymer ?
#
loop_
_entity_poly.entity_id
_entity_poly.type
_entity_poly.pdbx_seq_one_letter_code
_entity_poly.pdbx_strand_id
1 'polypeptide(L)'
;TISRRQRQMCIRDRGISAGNSQNSYRGQVKVMNRASNSRNFSQCDSLLLGNKCGAHTFPYIDIDNKSSMVEHEATTSKIGEDQIFYCLQRGMDEENAIALIVNGYAKDVLKQLPMEFSVEAQKLLSLTLEGSVG
;
A
#
# COMPACT_ATOMS: atom_id res chain seq x y z
N THR A 1 9.68 34.53 -17.85
CA THR A 1 8.60 33.98 -17.00
C THR A 1 8.87 32.51 -16.72
N ILE A 2 9.45 32.26 -15.55
CA ILE A 2 9.58 30.87 -15.08
C ILE A 2 8.16 30.40 -14.80
N SER A 3 7.62 29.60 -15.70
CA SER A 3 6.38 28.88 -15.47
C SER A 3 6.55 28.06 -14.20
N ARG A 4 5.91 28.47 -13.11
CA ARG A 4 5.85 27.70 -11.88
C ARG A 4 5.03 26.45 -12.19
N ARG A 5 5.71 25.36 -12.54
CA ARG A 5 5.06 24.05 -12.67
C ARG A 5 4.38 23.75 -11.34
N GLN A 6 3.09 23.47 -11.40
CA GLN A 6 2.34 22.96 -10.26
C GLN A 6 3.09 21.76 -9.68
N ARG A 7 3.50 21.87 -8.43
CA ARG A 7 4.18 20.76 -7.75
C ARG A 7 3.13 19.76 -7.30
N GLN A 8 3.10 18.64 -7.95
CA GLN A 8 2.23 17.53 -7.61
C GLN A 8 3.06 16.40 -7.01
N MET A 9 2.63 15.88 -5.87
CA MET A 9 3.21 14.73 -5.21
C MET A 9 2.13 13.69 -4.98
N CYS A 10 2.38 12.47 -5.46
CA CYS A 10 1.57 11.29 -5.17
C CYS A 10 2.38 10.33 -4.31
N ILE A 11 1.82 9.94 -3.17
CA ILE A 11 2.37 8.92 -2.28
C ILE A 11 1.42 7.74 -2.29
N ARG A 12 1.94 6.56 -2.59
CA ARG A 12 1.18 5.31 -2.53
C ARG A 12 1.91 4.33 -1.64
N ASP A 13 1.27 3.97 -0.54
CA ASP A 13 1.75 2.98 0.40
C ASP A 13 0.86 1.75 0.37
N ARG A 14 1.48 0.58 0.43
CA ARG A 14 0.77 -0.68 0.57
C ARG A 14 1.36 -1.47 1.72
N GLY A 15 0.49 -1.88 2.65
CA GLY A 15 0.84 -2.70 3.79
C GLY A 15 0.17 -4.06 3.71
N ILE A 16 0.87 -5.10 4.12
CA ILE A 16 0.32 -6.45 4.25
C ILE A 16 0.52 -6.88 5.68
N SER A 17 -0.57 -7.24 6.36
CA SER A 17 -0.54 -7.75 7.73
C SER A 17 -1.03 -9.18 7.75
N ALA A 18 -0.25 -10.08 8.35
CA ALA A 18 -0.57 -11.50 8.46
C ALA A 18 -0.40 -12.00 9.90
N GLY A 19 -1.04 -13.10 10.25
CA GLY A 19 -0.94 -13.74 11.55
C GLY A 19 -1.40 -12.81 12.69
N ASN A 20 -0.50 -12.43 13.58
CA ASN A 20 -0.74 -11.54 14.71
C ASN A 20 -0.13 -10.13 14.50
N SER A 21 0.29 -9.79 13.29
CA SER A 21 0.97 -8.53 13.02
C SER A 21 0.03 -7.32 13.08
N GLN A 22 0.57 -6.19 13.52
CA GLN A 22 -0.12 -4.90 13.56
C GLN A 22 0.71 -3.89 12.80
N ASN A 23 0.28 -3.49 11.62
CA ASN A 23 0.95 -2.48 10.83
C ASN A 23 0.42 -1.10 11.15
N SER A 24 1.32 -0.12 11.26
CA SER A 24 0.96 1.28 11.46
C SER A 24 1.65 2.15 10.44
N TYR A 25 0.88 2.87 9.66
CA TYR A 25 1.36 3.92 8.78
C TYR A 25 1.29 5.26 9.49
N ARG A 26 2.40 5.98 9.47
CA ARG A 26 2.48 7.37 9.96
C ARG A 26 3.07 8.22 8.86
N GLY A 27 2.26 9.10 8.28
CA GLY A 27 2.67 10.02 7.23
C GLY A 27 2.52 11.46 7.66
N GLN A 28 3.53 12.28 7.34
CA GLN A 28 3.45 13.73 7.54
C GLN A 28 3.51 14.43 6.19
N VAL A 29 2.52 15.28 5.94
CA VAL A 29 2.51 16.20 4.81
C VAL A 29 2.47 17.60 5.35
N LYS A 30 3.50 18.39 5.03
CA LYS A 30 3.57 19.81 5.37
C LYS A 30 3.64 20.66 4.11
N VAL A 31 2.68 21.57 3.95
CA VAL A 31 2.67 22.56 2.89
C VAL A 31 3.05 23.91 3.48
N MET A 32 4.25 24.36 3.14
CA MET A 32 4.77 25.64 3.63
C MET A 32 4.07 26.84 2.97
N ASN A 33 4.07 27.98 3.62
CA ASN A 33 3.45 29.21 3.12
C ASN A 33 3.91 29.62 1.71
N ARG A 34 5.15 29.33 1.34
CA ARG A 34 5.72 29.63 0.00
C ARG A 34 5.27 28.65 -1.09
N ALA A 35 4.64 27.53 -0.74
CA ALA A 35 4.25 26.45 -1.66
C ALA A 35 2.87 26.72 -2.24
N SER A 36 2.72 27.75 -3.05
CA SER A 36 1.45 28.08 -3.70
C SER A 36 1.07 27.04 -4.76
N ASN A 37 -0.24 26.76 -4.87
CA ASN A 37 -0.82 25.83 -5.84
C ASN A 37 -0.21 24.41 -5.81
N SER A 38 0.21 23.96 -4.63
CA SER A 38 0.71 22.60 -4.46
C SER A 38 -0.44 21.59 -4.33
N ARG A 39 -0.26 20.42 -4.89
CA ARG A 39 -1.19 19.30 -4.73
C ARG A 39 -0.45 18.11 -4.16
N ASN A 40 -1.03 17.50 -3.14
CA ASN A 40 -0.58 16.22 -2.59
C ASN A 40 -1.76 15.27 -2.57
N PHE A 41 -1.51 14.05 -3.03
CA PHE A 41 -2.43 12.93 -2.90
C PHE A 41 -1.68 11.79 -2.22
N SER A 42 -2.19 11.31 -1.10
CA SER A 42 -1.64 10.18 -0.37
C SER A 42 -2.68 9.08 -0.28
N GLN A 43 -2.32 7.89 -0.70
CA GLN A 43 -3.16 6.71 -0.65
C GLN A 43 -2.45 5.60 0.13
N CYS A 44 -3.11 5.09 1.16
CA CYS A 44 -2.61 3.99 1.99
C CYS A 44 -3.57 2.83 1.89
N ASP A 45 -3.13 1.76 1.25
CA ASP A 45 -3.92 0.53 1.12
C ASP A 45 -3.33 -0.56 2.01
N SER A 46 -4.17 -1.24 2.77
CA SER A 46 -3.75 -2.33 3.65
C SER A 46 -4.50 -3.60 3.32
N LEU A 47 -3.77 -4.72 3.23
CA LEU A 47 -4.31 -6.05 3.02
C LEU A 47 -4.11 -6.88 4.27
N LEU A 48 -5.20 -7.48 4.77
CA LEU A 48 -5.19 -8.32 5.96
C LEU A 48 -5.31 -9.79 5.58
N LEU A 49 -4.40 -10.61 6.12
CA LEU A 49 -4.37 -12.06 6.02
C LEU A 49 -4.68 -12.66 7.39
N GLY A 50 -5.93 -13.08 7.60
CA GLY A 50 -6.35 -13.65 8.86
C GLY A 50 -7.21 -12.72 9.73
N ASN A 51 -7.47 -13.15 10.97
CA ASN A 51 -8.45 -12.50 11.86
C ASN A 51 -7.80 -11.73 13.02
N LYS A 52 -6.52 -11.94 13.28
CA LYS A 52 -5.81 -11.38 14.43
C LYS A 52 -4.84 -10.25 14.05
N CYS A 53 -4.65 -10.01 12.76
CA CYS A 53 -3.84 -8.93 12.25
C CYS A 53 -4.65 -7.64 12.09
N GLY A 54 -3.95 -6.51 12.07
CA GLY A 54 -4.58 -5.20 11.90
C GLY A 54 -3.70 -4.21 11.13
N ALA A 55 -4.34 -3.15 10.68
CA ALA A 55 -3.67 -2.03 10.03
C ALA A 55 -4.23 -0.71 10.57
N HIS A 56 -3.33 0.21 10.86
CA HIS A 56 -3.65 1.51 11.44
C HIS A 56 -3.01 2.62 10.61
N THR A 57 -3.74 3.71 10.38
CA THR A 57 -3.25 4.85 9.60
C THR A 57 -3.38 6.12 10.41
N PHE A 58 -2.26 6.84 10.58
CA PHE A 58 -2.17 8.08 11.34
C PHE A 58 -1.59 9.18 10.46
N PRO A 59 -2.40 9.84 9.60
CA PRO A 59 -1.94 10.96 8.80
C PRO A 59 -1.80 12.22 9.67
N TYR A 60 -0.72 12.97 9.46
CA TYR A 60 -0.55 14.31 9.98
C TYR A 60 -0.43 15.29 8.82
N ILE A 61 -1.39 16.22 8.73
CA ILE A 61 -1.48 17.18 7.61
C ILE A 61 -1.45 18.59 8.17
N ASP A 62 -0.44 19.36 7.75
CA ASP A 62 -0.22 20.75 8.13
C ASP A 62 -0.12 21.63 6.87
N ILE A 63 -1.07 22.56 6.70
CA ILE A 63 -1.20 23.37 5.49
C ILE A 63 -1.14 24.86 5.85
N ASP A 64 -0.01 25.49 5.55
CA ASP A 64 0.18 26.93 5.76
C ASP A 64 -0.26 27.79 4.56
N ASN A 65 -0.51 27.18 3.39
CA ASN A 65 -0.88 27.88 2.16
C ASN A 65 -2.27 27.49 1.67
N LYS A 66 -3.19 28.46 1.66
CA LYS A 66 -4.62 28.26 1.31
C LYS A 66 -4.88 27.89 -0.16
N SER A 67 -3.91 28.09 -1.06
CA SER A 67 -4.05 27.75 -2.50
C SER A 67 -3.70 26.27 -2.77
N SER A 68 -3.29 25.53 -1.74
CA SER A 68 -2.85 24.15 -1.87
C SER A 68 -3.98 23.18 -1.57
N MET A 69 -3.90 21.99 -2.18
CA MET A 69 -4.85 20.90 -2.00
C MET A 69 -4.11 19.66 -1.50
N VAL A 70 -4.58 19.10 -0.40
CA VAL A 70 -4.06 17.84 0.16
C VAL A 70 -5.21 16.88 0.32
N GLU A 71 -5.05 15.69 -0.23
CA GLU A 71 -6.02 14.61 -0.17
C GLU A 71 -5.33 13.39 0.44
N HIS A 72 -6.03 12.72 1.34
CA HIS A 72 -5.58 11.48 1.96
C HIS A 72 -6.70 10.44 1.92
N GLU A 73 -6.38 9.28 1.37
CA GLU A 73 -7.28 8.14 1.30
C GLU A 73 -6.63 6.94 1.99
N ALA A 74 -7.40 6.23 2.80
CA ALA A 74 -6.96 5.00 3.42
C ALA A 74 -8.00 3.91 3.22
N THR A 75 -7.56 2.75 2.71
CA THR A 75 -8.40 1.58 2.54
C THR A 75 -7.82 0.38 3.26
N THR A 76 -8.70 -0.44 3.81
CA THR A 76 -8.32 -1.71 4.42
C THR A 76 -9.19 -2.80 3.83
N SER A 77 -8.57 -3.80 3.25
CA SER A 77 -9.24 -4.96 2.69
C SER A 77 -8.72 -6.24 3.35
N LYS A 78 -9.60 -7.23 3.45
CA LYS A 78 -9.25 -8.57 3.90
C LYS A 78 -9.43 -9.53 2.73
N ILE A 79 -8.56 -10.53 2.62
CA ILE A 79 -8.76 -11.61 1.64
C ILE A 79 -10.06 -12.32 1.99
N GLY A 80 -11.01 -12.31 1.05
CA GLY A 80 -12.29 -12.98 1.20
C GLY A 80 -12.17 -14.48 0.98
N GLU A 81 -12.94 -15.25 1.77
CA GLU A 81 -13.05 -16.70 1.58
C GLU A 81 -13.51 -17.06 0.17
N ASP A 82 -14.35 -16.23 -0.44
CA ASP A 82 -14.82 -16.40 -1.82
C ASP A 82 -13.68 -16.32 -2.85
N GLN A 83 -12.69 -15.46 -2.63
CA GLN A 83 -11.54 -15.36 -3.53
C GLN A 83 -10.65 -16.58 -3.44
N ILE A 84 -10.41 -17.07 -2.24
CA ILE A 84 -9.64 -18.30 -1.99
C ILE A 84 -10.41 -19.47 -2.61
N PHE A 85 -11.70 -19.60 -2.33
CA PHE A 85 -12.56 -20.66 -2.88
C PHE A 85 -12.52 -20.70 -4.41
N TYR A 86 -12.57 -19.54 -5.06
CA TYR A 86 -12.48 -19.45 -6.53
C TYR A 86 -11.16 -20.00 -7.07
N CYS A 87 -10.05 -19.73 -6.38
CA CYS A 87 -8.74 -20.27 -6.75
C CYS A 87 -8.66 -21.79 -6.52
N LEU A 88 -9.20 -22.29 -5.40
CA LEU A 88 -9.26 -23.72 -5.08
C LEU A 88 -10.08 -24.50 -6.13
N GLN A 89 -11.20 -23.95 -6.60
CA GLN A 89 -12.00 -24.54 -7.67
C GLN A 89 -11.25 -24.70 -8.99
N ARG A 90 -10.18 -23.92 -9.20
CA ARG A 90 -9.30 -24.01 -10.36
C ARG A 90 -8.08 -24.90 -10.16
N GLY A 91 -8.04 -25.64 -9.06
CA GLY A 91 -6.98 -26.61 -8.76
C GLY A 91 -5.73 -26.01 -8.14
N MET A 92 -5.79 -24.76 -7.66
CA MET A 92 -4.73 -24.21 -6.83
C MET A 92 -4.88 -24.71 -5.40
N ASP A 93 -3.78 -24.91 -4.70
CA ASP A 93 -3.78 -25.07 -3.26
C ASP A 93 -3.93 -23.70 -2.56
N GLU A 94 -4.25 -23.71 -1.28
CA GLU A 94 -4.54 -22.50 -0.52
C GLU A 94 -3.32 -21.57 -0.43
N GLU A 95 -2.14 -22.13 -0.21
CA GLU A 95 -0.89 -21.37 -0.13
C GLU A 95 -0.59 -20.61 -1.44
N ASN A 96 -0.70 -21.30 -2.57
CA ASN A 96 -0.51 -20.70 -3.88
C ASN A 96 -1.60 -19.66 -4.22
N ALA A 97 -2.84 -19.89 -3.78
CA ALA A 97 -3.92 -18.92 -3.95
C ALA A 97 -3.62 -17.61 -3.19
N ILE A 98 -3.20 -17.71 -1.95
CA ILE A 98 -2.83 -16.55 -1.12
C ILE A 98 -1.60 -15.85 -1.71
N ALA A 99 -0.56 -16.59 -2.09
CA ALA A 99 0.62 -16.03 -2.72
C ALA A 99 0.29 -15.28 -4.02
N LEU A 100 -0.63 -15.80 -4.84
CA LEU A 100 -1.09 -15.13 -6.05
C LEU A 100 -1.77 -13.78 -5.75
N ILE A 101 -2.66 -13.75 -4.76
CA ILE A 101 -3.39 -12.54 -4.36
C ILE A 101 -2.42 -11.48 -3.81
N VAL A 102 -1.52 -11.89 -2.94
CA VAL A 102 -0.50 -11.00 -2.33
C VAL A 102 0.45 -10.43 -3.37
N ASN A 103 0.97 -11.28 -4.26
CA ASN A 103 1.84 -10.83 -5.35
C ASN A 103 1.10 -9.87 -6.31
N GLY A 104 -0.17 -10.13 -6.58
CA GLY A 104 -1.02 -9.22 -7.34
C GLY A 104 -1.17 -7.86 -6.67
N TYR A 105 -1.39 -7.86 -5.36
CA TYR A 105 -1.53 -6.63 -4.57
C TYR A 105 -0.25 -5.79 -4.54
N ALA A 106 0.91 -6.42 -4.40
CA ALA A 106 2.21 -5.74 -4.37
C ALA A 106 2.69 -5.27 -5.75
N LYS A 107 2.17 -5.86 -6.82
CA LYS A 107 2.67 -5.69 -8.20
C LYS A 107 2.80 -4.25 -8.67
N ASP A 108 1.83 -3.40 -8.35
CA ASP A 108 1.81 -2.02 -8.84
C ASP A 108 2.92 -1.16 -8.21
N VAL A 109 3.28 -1.45 -6.96
CA VAL A 109 4.40 -0.79 -6.28
C VAL A 109 5.72 -1.33 -6.83
N LEU A 110 5.82 -2.65 -6.95
CA LEU A 110 7.04 -3.32 -7.41
C LEU A 110 7.41 -2.96 -8.85
N LYS A 111 6.45 -2.72 -9.72
CA LYS A 111 6.67 -2.27 -11.11
C LYS A 111 7.36 -0.89 -11.21
N GLN A 112 7.31 -0.08 -10.17
CA GLN A 112 7.96 1.24 -10.15
C GLN A 112 9.44 1.15 -9.77
N LEU A 113 9.88 0.00 -9.28
CA LEU A 113 11.27 -0.26 -8.94
C LEU A 113 12.07 -0.66 -10.19
N PRO A 114 13.38 -0.37 -10.25
CA PRO A 114 14.28 -0.98 -11.22
C PRO A 114 14.15 -2.50 -11.16
N MET A 115 14.29 -3.18 -12.34
CA MET A 115 13.98 -4.60 -12.48
C MET A 115 14.73 -5.48 -11.48
N GLU A 116 15.98 -5.15 -11.20
CA GLU A 116 16.85 -5.88 -10.25
C GLU A 116 16.25 -5.89 -8.84
N PHE A 117 15.81 -4.72 -8.36
CA PHE A 117 15.17 -4.59 -7.05
C PHE A 117 13.76 -5.18 -7.02
N SER A 118 13.03 -5.09 -8.13
CA SER A 118 11.68 -5.67 -8.25
C SER A 118 11.70 -7.19 -8.07
N VAL A 119 12.64 -7.87 -8.72
CA VAL A 119 12.81 -9.34 -8.63
C VAL A 119 13.19 -9.75 -7.20
N GLU A 120 14.12 -9.04 -6.59
CA GLU A 120 14.56 -9.33 -5.22
C GLU A 120 13.42 -9.10 -4.21
N ALA A 121 12.70 -7.99 -4.33
CA ALA A 121 11.56 -7.68 -3.48
C ALA A 121 10.43 -8.72 -3.60
N GLN A 122 10.17 -9.23 -4.81
CA GLN A 122 9.20 -10.32 -5.00
C GLN A 122 9.62 -11.61 -4.28
N LYS A 123 10.89 -11.98 -4.36
CA LYS A 123 11.42 -13.16 -3.66
C LYS A 123 11.28 -13.00 -2.13
N LEU A 124 11.69 -11.84 -1.60
CA LEU A 124 11.59 -11.56 -0.18
C LEU A 124 10.15 -11.59 0.32
N LEU A 125 9.22 -11.05 -0.47
CA LEU A 125 7.78 -11.07 -0.15
C LEU A 125 7.25 -12.50 -0.06
N SER A 126 7.60 -13.35 -1.02
CA SER A 126 7.20 -14.76 -1.01
C SER A 126 7.75 -15.50 0.21
N LEU A 127 9.05 -15.35 0.50
CA LEU A 127 9.69 -15.99 1.66
C LEU A 127 9.13 -15.51 3.00
N THR A 128 8.80 -14.24 3.12
CA THR A 128 8.28 -13.66 4.39
C THR A 128 6.86 -14.17 4.67
N LEU A 129 6.11 -14.53 3.64
CA LEU A 129 4.74 -15.02 3.77
C LEU A 129 4.65 -16.56 3.85
N GLU A 130 5.71 -17.27 3.47
CA GLU A 130 5.83 -18.71 3.74
C GLU A 130 5.83 -18.96 5.25
N GLY A 131 4.79 -19.65 5.73
CA GLY A 131 4.61 -19.96 7.16
C GLY A 131 3.77 -18.95 7.96
N SER A 132 3.30 -17.85 7.36
CA SER A 132 2.37 -16.92 8.03
C SER A 132 0.89 -17.27 7.79
N VAL A 133 0.65 -18.28 6.96
CA VAL A 133 -0.66 -18.86 6.65
C VAL A 133 -0.75 -20.22 7.31
N GLY A 134 -0.99 -20.24 8.62
CA GLY A 134 -1.19 -21.44 9.41
C GLY A 134 -2.13 -21.15 10.56
#